data_f6ee0d0805682042270b32a29970a824
#
_entry.id   f6ee0d0805682042270b32a29970a824
#
_cell.length_a   1.000
_cell.length_b   1.000
_cell.length_c   1.000
_cell.angle_alpha   90.00
_cell.angle_beta   90.00
_cell.angle_gamma   90.00
#
_symmetry.space_group_name_H-M   'P 1'
#
loop_
_entity.id
_entity.type
_entity.pdbx_description
1 polymer ?
#
loop_
_entity_poly.entity_id
_entity_poly.type
_entity_poly.pdbx_seq_one_letter_code
_entity_poly.pdbx_strand_id
1 'polypeptide(L)'
;WNKTGTKIAYRSNKRNGASKDVWIMSIDDPDSAEMILASPDGTSWGAIDWSNNSKKVLIQNYISITDSRVHIVDVETKEQRLVLGDPDKKSVNSGLGFDNNDEGIFYITDEFNEFNNLAYKNLDSGKISLITGDIKWDVDGFALSKDKKRAAFTVNENGFSSLYLLDINTYKYKKVSNIPIGLVGGINFNDQSKMLGLSINTH
;
A
#
# COMPACT_ATOMS: atom_id res chain seq x y z
N TRP A 1 -6.63 8.08 6.06
CA TRP A 1 -6.89 9.52 6.08
C TRP A 1 -6.52 10.13 4.74
N ASN A 2 -7.29 11.12 4.25
CA ASN A 2 -6.86 11.93 3.13
C ASN A 2 -5.73 12.88 3.57
N LYS A 3 -5.03 13.52 2.60
CA LYS A 3 -3.85 14.36 2.87
C LYS A 3 -4.14 15.57 3.77
N THR A 4 -5.37 16.11 3.74
CA THR A 4 -5.78 17.25 4.57
C THR A 4 -6.25 16.85 5.96
N GLY A 5 -6.40 15.56 6.24
CA GLY A 5 -6.90 15.05 7.51
C GLY A 5 -8.39 15.30 7.77
N THR A 6 -9.14 15.64 6.72
CA THR A 6 -10.58 15.98 6.84
C THR A 6 -11.52 14.84 6.50
N LYS A 7 -11.01 13.79 5.82
CA LYS A 7 -11.79 12.62 5.43
C LYS A 7 -11.06 11.34 5.77
N ILE A 8 -11.83 10.30 6.07
CA ILE A 8 -11.34 8.93 6.20
C ILE A 8 -12.00 8.03 5.15
N ALA A 9 -11.26 7.03 4.69
CA ALA A 9 -11.81 5.88 3.97
C ALA A 9 -11.70 4.67 4.90
N TYR A 10 -12.76 3.89 4.99
CA TYR A 10 -12.85 2.78 5.91
C TYR A 10 -13.68 1.63 5.34
N ARG A 11 -13.53 0.48 5.95
CA ARG A 11 -14.26 -0.73 5.61
C ARG A 11 -15.42 -0.93 6.59
N SER A 12 -16.62 -1.22 6.08
CA SER A 12 -17.79 -1.47 6.90
C SER A 12 -18.71 -2.51 6.28
N ASN A 13 -19.39 -3.27 7.12
CA ASN A 13 -20.47 -4.18 6.73
C ASN A 13 -21.88 -3.58 6.96
N LYS A 14 -21.98 -2.27 7.12
CA LYS A 14 -23.21 -1.54 7.42
C LYS A 14 -24.35 -1.84 6.42
N ARG A 15 -24.01 -2.11 5.14
CA ARG A 15 -25.00 -2.33 4.09
C ARG A 15 -25.89 -3.56 4.32
N ASN A 16 -25.29 -4.69 4.74
CA ASN A 16 -26.01 -5.96 4.84
C ASN A 16 -25.53 -6.88 5.97
N GLY A 17 -24.68 -6.37 6.86
CA GLY A 17 -24.12 -7.15 7.99
C GLY A 17 -23.03 -8.13 7.63
N ALA A 18 -22.74 -8.38 6.35
CA ALA A 18 -21.81 -9.41 5.88
C ALA A 18 -20.68 -8.85 4.99
N SER A 19 -21.03 -8.17 3.91
CA SER A 19 -20.07 -7.69 2.90
C SER A 19 -19.20 -6.57 3.45
N LYS A 20 -17.93 -6.59 3.11
CA LYS A 20 -16.95 -5.57 3.52
C LYS A 20 -16.85 -4.50 2.43
N ASP A 21 -17.74 -3.53 2.49
CA ASP A 21 -17.77 -2.41 1.56
C ASP A 21 -16.79 -1.31 1.95
N VAL A 22 -16.40 -0.48 0.98
CA VAL A 22 -15.54 0.68 1.23
C VAL A 22 -16.39 1.94 1.30
N TRP A 23 -16.22 2.66 2.38
CA TRP A 23 -16.93 3.87 2.73
C TRP A 23 -15.96 5.02 2.93
N ILE A 24 -16.46 6.24 2.73
CA ILE A 24 -15.74 7.47 3.09
C ILE A 24 -16.67 8.32 3.98
N MET A 25 -16.07 9.17 4.81
CA MET A 25 -16.81 10.19 5.56
C MET A 25 -15.92 11.36 5.93
N SER A 26 -16.52 12.52 6.18
CA SER A 26 -15.85 13.63 6.86
C SER A 26 -15.69 13.31 8.35
N ILE A 27 -14.55 13.71 8.94
CA ILE A 27 -14.32 13.52 10.38
C ILE A 27 -15.21 14.42 11.24
N ASP A 28 -15.59 15.59 10.72
CA ASP A 28 -16.43 16.57 11.41
C ASP A 28 -17.94 16.29 11.22
N ASP A 29 -18.29 15.39 10.31
CA ASP A 29 -19.67 15.02 10.01
C ASP A 29 -19.82 13.52 9.74
N PRO A 30 -20.09 12.70 10.78
CA PRO A 30 -20.31 11.27 10.62
C PRO A 30 -21.51 10.89 9.74
N ASP A 31 -22.51 11.78 9.60
CA ASP A 31 -23.68 11.56 8.76
C ASP A 31 -23.36 11.71 7.27
N SER A 32 -22.20 12.30 6.93
CA SER A 32 -21.67 12.33 5.56
C SER A 32 -21.18 10.98 5.04
N ALA A 33 -21.31 9.91 5.83
CA ALA A 33 -20.81 8.57 5.47
C ALA A 33 -21.45 8.07 4.16
N GLU A 34 -20.61 7.85 3.16
CA GLU A 34 -20.98 7.46 1.81
C GLU A 34 -20.23 6.20 1.38
N MET A 35 -20.94 5.24 0.77
CA MET A 35 -20.34 4.07 0.18
C MET A 35 -19.76 4.40 -1.20
N ILE A 36 -18.47 4.15 -1.39
CA ILE A 36 -17.81 4.37 -2.69
C ILE A 36 -17.56 3.08 -3.46
N LEU A 37 -17.62 1.93 -2.77
CA LEU A 37 -17.52 0.61 -3.41
C LEU A 37 -18.33 -0.41 -2.61
N ALA A 38 -19.28 -1.06 -3.28
CA ALA A 38 -19.94 -2.24 -2.76
C ALA A 38 -19.12 -3.49 -3.11
N SER A 39 -18.76 -4.30 -2.11
CA SER A 39 -18.08 -5.58 -2.35
C SER A 39 -18.95 -6.51 -3.19
N PRO A 40 -18.52 -6.88 -4.40
CA PRO A 40 -19.40 -7.60 -5.34
C PRO A 40 -19.49 -9.11 -5.06
N ASP A 41 -18.47 -9.67 -4.43
CA ASP A 41 -18.20 -11.12 -4.45
C ASP A 41 -17.98 -11.73 -3.06
N GLY A 42 -18.16 -10.96 -1.98
CA GLY A 42 -17.92 -11.41 -0.62
C GLY A 42 -16.44 -11.57 -0.23
N THR A 43 -15.49 -11.23 -1.14
CA THR A 43 -14.07 -11.16 -0.80
C THR A 43 -13.77 -9.95 0.09
N SER A 44 -12.55 -9.83 0.59
CA SER A 44 -12.18 -8.73 1.48
C SER A 44 -11.71 -7.52 0.69
N TRP A 45 -12.46 -6.42 0.79
CA TRP A 45 -12.14 -5.14 0.18
C TRP A 45 -11.78 -4.12 1.25
N GLY A 46 -10.79 -3.26 0.99
CA GLY A 46 -10.38 -2.24 1.97
C GLY A 46 -9.57 -1.12 1.36
N ALA A 47 -9.77 0.10 1.88
CA ALA A 47 -8.98 1.26 1.48
C ALA A 47 -7.54 1.14 1.98
N ILE A 48 -6.58 1.50 1.12
CA ILE A 48 -5.15 1.53 1.40
C ILE A 48 -4.68 2.97 1.57
N ASP A 49 -4.92 3.80 0.55
CA ASP A 49 -4.41 5.17 0.50
C ASP A 49 -5.35 6.08 -0.30
N TRP A 50 -5.20 7.37 -0.08
CA TRP A 50 -5.83 8.42 -0.85
C TRP A 50 -4.84 9.06 -1.81
N SER A 51 -5.31 9.44 -3.00
CA SER A 51 -4.55 10.35 -3.86
C SER A 51 -4.32 11.68 -3.14
N ASN A 52 -3.21 12.37 -3.47
CA ASN A 52 -2.85 13.64 -2.80
C ASN A 52 -3.92 14.72 -2.99
N ASN A 53 -4.65 14.68 -4.13
CA ASN A 53 -5.76 15.60 -4.42
C ASN A 53 -7.11 15.16 -3.80
N SER A 54 -7.14 14.05 -3.05
CA SER A 54 -8.32 13.48 -2.39
C SER A 54 -9.47 13.09 -3.33
N LYS A 55 -9.21 12.88 -4.63
CA LYS A 55 -10.22 12.48 -5.62
C LYS A 55 -10.30 10.99 -5.84
N LYS A 56 -9.25 10.24 -5.46
CA LYS A 56 -9.17 8.80 -5.70
C LYS A 56 -8.79 8.09 -4.41
N VAL A 57 -9.31 6.87 -4.26
CA VAL A 57 -8.94 5.94 -3.19
C VAL A 57 -8.34 4.69 -3.81
N LEU A 58 -7.15 4.31 -3.33
CA LEU A 58 -6.52 3.04 -3.66
C LEU A 58 -7.14 1.96 -2.77
N ILE A 59 -7.58 0.87 -3.37
CA ILE A 59 -8.35 -0.16 -2.70
C ILE A 59 -7.73 -1.53 -2.95
N GLN A 60 -7.48 -2.27 -1.87
CA GLN A 60 -7.08 -3.66 -1.89
C GLN A 60 -8.29 -4.57 -2.03
N ASN A 61 -8.28 -5.50 -2.97
CA ASN A 61 -9.11 -6.69 -2.98
C ASN A 61 -8.24 -7.90 -2.61
N TYR A 62 -8.47 -8.44 -1.41
CA TYR A 62 -7.81 -9.65 -0.94
C TYR A 62 -8.72 -10.86 -1.21
N ILE A 63 -8.27 -11.77 -2.05
CA ILE A 63 -8.99 -12.98 -2.44
C ILE A 63 -8.48 -14.18 -1.65
N SER A 64 -7.15 -14.37 -1.65
CA SER A 64 -6.46 -15.42 -0.90
C SER A 64 -5.02 -15.01 -0.59
N ILE A 65 -4.30 -15.86 0.12
CA ILE A 65 -2.87 -15.63 0.43
C ILE A 65 -1.98 -15.56 -0.83
N THR A 66 -2.44 -16.13 -1.94
CA THR A 66 -1.71 -16.16 -3.22
C THR A 66 -2.41 -15.38 -4.33
N ASP A 67 -3.49 -14.65 -4.00
CA ASP A 67 -4.23 -13.90 -5.00
C ASP A 67 -4.82 -12.61 -4.38
N SER A 68 -4.36 -11.49 -4.86
CA SER A 68 -4.88 -10.19 -4.46
C SER A 68 -4.73 -9.18 -5.59
N ARG A 69 -5.62 -8.20 -5.61
CA ARG A 69 -5.70 -7.18 -6.67
C ARG A 69 -5.83 -5.81 -6.07
N VAL A 70 -5.42 -4.82 -6.84
CA VAL A 70 -5.55 -3.42 -6.42
C VAL A 70 -6.38 -2.65 -7.43
N HIS A 71 -7.31 -1.88 -6.92
CA HIS A 71 -8.21 -1.02 -7.69
C HIS A 71 -8.04 0.43 -7.27
N ILE A 72 -8.41 1.33 -8.16
CA ILE A 72 -8.61 2.73 -7.86
C ILE A 72 -10.10 3.02 -8.05
N VAL A 73 -10.68 3.73 -7.09
CA VAL A 73 -12.04 4.25 -7.16
C VAL A 73 -11.99 5.77 -7.17
N ASP A 74 -12.65 6.38 -8.14
CA ASP A 74 -12.89 7.82 -8.14
C ASP A 74 -13.99 8.14 -7.12
N VAL A 75 -13.73 9.11 -6.24
CA VAL A 75 -14.60 9.42 -5.11
C VAL A 75 -15.93 10.04 -5.55
N GLU A 76 -15.90 10.81 -6.62
CA GLU A 76 -17.08 11.54 -7.11
C GLU A 76 -17.95 10.67 -8.01
N THR A 77 -17.33 10.04 -9.02
CA THR A 77 -18.05 9.24 -10.04
C THR A 77 -18.33 7.81 -9.59
N LYS A 78 -17.60 7.31 -8.56
CA LYS A 78 -17.60 5.91 -8.09
C LYS A 78 -17.07 4.93 -9.13
N GLU A 79 -16.47 5.43 -10.21
CA GLU A 79 -15.86 4.59 -11.23
C GLU A 79 -14.70 3.80 -10.64
N GLN A 80 -14.73 2.48 -10.83
CA GLN A 80 -13.71 1.55 -10.37
C GLN A 80 -12.84 1.10 -11.54
N ARG A 81 -11.52 1.11 -11.33
CA ARG A 81 -10.54 0.59 -12.31
C ARG A 81 -9.57 -0.37 -11.63
N LEU A 82 -9.42 -1.58 -12.17
CA LEU A 82 -8.34 -2.50 -11.80
C LEU A 82 -6.99 -1.92 -12.26
N VAL A 83 -6.02 -1.85 -11.35
CA VAL A 83 -4.69 -1.30 -11.63
C VAL A 83 -3.56 -2.29 -11.41
N LEU A 84 -3.72 -3.29 -10.54
CA LEU A 84 -2.75 -4.37 -10.31
C LEU A 84 -3.47 -5.71 -10.19
N GLY A 85 -2.80 -6.75 -10.65
CA GLY A 85 -3.30 -8.12 -10.72
C GLY A 85 -4.07 -8.39 -12.00
N ASP A 86 -4.22 -9.67 -12.29
CA ASP A 86 -4.91 -10.19 -13.47
C ASP A 86 -6.01 -11.15 -13.00
N PRO A 87 -7.28 -11.00 -13.46
CA PRO A 87 -8.34 -11.94 -13.14
C PRO A 87 -8.06 -13.40 -13.52
N ASP A 88 -7.27 -13.60 -14.56
CA ASP A 88 -6.98 -14.91 -15.13
C ASP A 88 -5.66 -15.52 -14.58
N LYS A 89 -4.86 -14.74 -13.85
CA LYS A 89 -3.58 -15.17 -13.29
C LYS A 89 -3.47 -14.81 -11.83
N LYS A 90 -3.38 -15.82 -10.96
CA LYS A 90 -3.16 -15.59 -9.52
C LYS A 90 -1.78 -15.00 -9.26
N SER A 91 -1.75 -13.95 -8.50
CA SER A 91 -0.54 -13.33 -7.97
C SER A 91 -0.87 -12.48 -6.75
N VAL A 92 0.11 -12.31 -5.88
CA VAL A 92 0.03 -11.35 -4.78
C VAL A 92 0.26 -9.96 -5.35
N ASN A 93 -0.66 -9.04 -5.09
CA ASN A 93 -0.52 -7.62 -5.39
C ASN A 93 -1.02 -6.81 -4.21
N SER A 94 -0.10 -6.34 -3.37
CA SER A 94 -0.41 -5.56 -2.17
C SER A 94 -0.08 -4.09 -2.42
N GLY A 95 -1.09 -3.25 -2.57
CA GLY A 95 -0.92 -1.81 -2.74
C GLY A 95 -0.35 -1.16 -1.48
N LEU A 96 0.53 -0.17 -1.66
CA LEU A 96 1.21 0.52 -0.56
C LEU A 96 0.86 2.01 -0.52
N GLY A 97 0.60 2.64 -1.66
CA GLY A 97 0.21 4.03 -1.74
C GLY A 97 0.57 4.72 -3.06
N PHE A 98 -0.01 5.91 -3.25
CA PHE A 98 0.31 6.78 -4.37
C PHE A 98 1.67 7.46 -4.19
N ASP A 99 2.33 7.75 -5.29
CA ASP A 99 3.49 8.64 -5.32
C ASP A 99 3.10 10.11 -5.02
N ASN A 100 4.09 11.01 -5.09
CA ASN A 100 3.86 12.42 -4.75
C ASN A 100 2.96 13.17 -5.75
N ASN A 101 2.87 12.70 -6.99
CA ASN A 101 2.17 13.37 -8.09
C ASN A 101 0.85 12.68 -8.45
N ASP A 102 0.47 11.58 -7.76
CA ASP A 102 -0.64 10.71 -8.12
C ASP A 102 -0.49 10.05 -9.51
N GLU A 103 0.75 10.01 -10.05
CA GLU A 103 1.08 9.43 -11.34
C GLU A 103 1.30 7.92 -11.29
N GLY A 104 1.57 7.39 -10.11
CA GLY A 104 1.83 5.97 -9.93
C GLY A 104 1.63 5.49 -8.51
N ILE A 105 1.79 4.19 -8.34
CA ILE A 105 1.59 3.48 -7.07
C ILE A 105 2.76 2.56 -6.76
N PHE A 106 3.13 2.50 -5.49
CA PHE A 106 4.02 1.49 -4.93
C PHE A 106 3.21 0.26 -4.51
N TYR A 107 3.78 -0.92 -4.70
CA TYR A 107 3.14 -2.18 -4.34
C TYR A 107 4.16 -3.29 -4.13
N ILE A 108 3.75 -4.34 -3.43
CA ILE A 108 4.50 -5.59 -3.26
C ILE A 108 3.84 -6.66 -4.12
N THR A 109 4.66 -7.46 -4.83
CA THR A 109 4.16 -8.50 -5.73
C THR A 109 5.13 -9.65 -5.90
N ASP A 110 4.59 -10.86 -6.14
CA ASP A 110 5.30 -12.09 -6.53
C ASP A 110 5.22 -12.38 -8.05
N GLU A 111 4.69 -11.45 -8.85
CA GLU A 111 4.45 -11.64 -10.29
C GLU A 111 5.71 -11.94 -11.11
N PHE A 112 6.88 -11.47 -10.65
CA PHE A 112 8.12 -11.48 -11.44
C PHE A 112 9.08 -12.60 -11.11
N ASN A 113 9.00 -13.14 -9.90
CA ASN A 113 9.82 -14.28 -9.42
C ASN A 113 9.16 -14.93 -8.21
N GLU A 114 9.86 -15.82 -7.51
CA GLU A 114 9.34 -16.54 -6.34
C GLU A 114 9.24 -15.71 -5.04
N PHE A 115 9.71 -14.46 -5.05
CA PHE A 115 9.74 -13.58 -3.89
C PHE A 115 8.75 -12.42 -4.03
N ASN A 116 8.26 -11.95 -2.89
CA ASN A 116 7.51 -10.70 -2.81
C ASN A 116 8.44 -9.50 -3.00
N ASN A 117 8.35 -8.86 -4.14
CA ASN A 117 9.20 -7.74 -4.52
C ASN A 117 8.47 -6.42 -4.36
N LEU A 118 9.21 -5.38 -3.96
CA LEU A 118 8.75 -4.00 -4.07
C LEU A 118 8.83 -3.54 -5.53
N ALA A 119 7.75 -2.98 -6.01
CA ALA A 119 7.64 -2.44 -7.36
C ALA A 119 6.89 -1.10 -7.38
N TYR A 120 7.04 -0.38 -8.47
CA TYR A 120 6.28 0.83 -8.77
C TYR A 120 5.62 0.68 -10.15
N LYS A 121 4.36 1.11 -10.27
CA LYS A 121 3.65 1.17 -11.55
C LYS A 121 3.20 2.59 -11.83
N ASN A 122 3.61 3.13 -12.98
CA ASN A 122 3.05 4.36 -13.51
C ASN A 122 1.66 4.08 -14.08
N LEU A 123 0.66 4.86 -13.66
CA LEU A 123 -0.76 4.59 -13.95
C LEU A 123 -1.19 4.99 -15.36
N ASP A 124 -0.48 5.93 -15.97
CA ASP A 124 -0.79 6.41 -17.33
C ASP A 124 -0.14 5.53 -18.39
N SER A 125 1.17 5.32 -18.28
CA SER A 125 1.92 4.50 -19.24
C SER A 125 1.81 2.99 -19.02
N GLY A 126 1.39 2.57 -17.81
CA GLY A 126 1.40 1.16 -17.40
C GLY A 126 2.80 0.61 -17.14
N LYS A 127 3.87 1.42 -17.27
CA LYS A 127 5.25 0.98 -17.07
C LYS A 127 5.48 0.56 -15.63
N ILE A 128 6.08 -0.61 -15.44
CA ILE A 128 6.47 -1.17 -14.16
C ILE A 128 7.99 -1.03 -13.97
N SER A 129 8.39 -0.61 -12.77
CA SER A 129 9.76 -0.61 -12.30
C SER A 129 9.87 -1.59 -11.14
N LEU A 130 10.52 -2.73 -11.35
CA LEU A 130 10.82 -3.69 -10.29
C LEU A 130 12.00 -3.15 -9.48
N ILE A 131 11.75 -2.80 -8.20
CA ILE A 131 12.73 -2.09 -7.37
C ILE A 131 13.68 -3.07 -6.68
N THR A 132 13.15 -4.17 -6.13
CA THR A 132 13.93 -5.12 -5.33
C THR A 132 14.13 -6.47 -6.02
N GLY A 133 14.12 -6.53 -7.35
CA GLY A 133 14.23 -7.77 -8.12
C GLY A 133 15.57 -8.53 -7.94
N ASP A 134 16.58 -7.89 -7.39
CA ASP A 134 17.87 -8.46 -7.03
C ASP A 134 17.91 -9.05 -5.60
N ILE A 135 16.93 -8.75 -4.76
CA ILE A 135 16.77 -9.32 -3.41
C ILE A 135 16.06 -10.67 -3.52
N LYS A 136 16.69 -11.72 -3.04
CA LYS A 136 16.16 -13.09 -3.03
C LYS A 136 15.50 -13.44 -1.69
N TRP A 137 14.66 -12.55 -1.21
CA TRP A 137 13.87 -12.65 0.01
C TRP A 137 12.63 -11.77 -0.10
N ASP A 138 11.62 -12.08 0.69
CA ASP A 138 10.36 -11.35 0.68
C ASP A 138 10.49 -9.96 1.31
N VAL A 139 10.02 -8.95 0.60
CA VAL A 139 9.70 -7.66 1.19
C VAL A 139 8.39 -7.81 1.97
N ASP A 140 8.41 -7.49 3.26
CA ASP A 140 7.29 -7.69 4.19
C ASP A 140 6.78 -6.41 4.87
N GLY A 141 7.50 -5.30 4.76
CA GLY A 141 7.11 -4.01 5.30
C GLY A 141 7.52 -2.84 4.43
N PHE A 142 6.72 -1.78 4.46
CA PHE A 142 6.99 -0.55 3.71
C PHE A 142 6.41 0.67 4.44
N ALA A 143 7.16 1.75 4.47
CA ALA A 143 6.69 3.06 4.92
C ALA A 143 7.21 4.15 3.99
N LEU A 144 6.30 4.97 3.48
CA LEU A 144 6.64 6.14 2.67
C LEU A 144 6.80 7.37 3.58
N SER A 145 7.83 8.18 3.35
CA SER A 145 7.98 9.45 4.07
C SER A 145 6.84 10.41 3.71
N LYS A 146 6.51 11.34 4.61
CA LYS A 146 5.40 12.30 4.41
C LYS A 146 5.60 13.20 3.19
N ASP A 147 6.87 13.52 2.87
CA ASP A 147 7.24 14.27 1.66
C ASP A 147 7.34 13.39 0.40
N LYS A 148 7.10 12.06 0.54
CA LYS A 148 7.16 11.06 -0.51
C LYS A 148 8.46 11.03 -1.33
N LYS A 149 9.58 11.50 -0.74
CA LYS A 149 10.91 11.47 -1.37
C LYS A 149 11.74 10.26 -0.98
N ARG A 150 11.40 9.63 0.14
CA ARG A 150 12.08 8.45 0.68
C ARG A 150 11.06 7.41 1.14
N ALA A 151 11.49 6.16 1.15
CA ALA A 151 10.76 5.11 1.83
C ALA A 151 11.72 4.27 2.68
N ALA A 152 11.16 3.55 3.63
CA ALA A 152 11.82 2.47 4.33
C ALA A 152 11.07 1.18 4.03
N PHE A 153 11.79 0.08 3.86
CA PHE A 153 11.18 -1.23 3.70
C PHE A 153 11.95 -2.29 4.47
N THR A 154 11.27 -3.35 4.85
CA THR A 154 11.86 -4.51 5.50
C THR A 154 11.84 -5.71 4.58
N VAL A 155 12.83 -6.56 4.76
CA VAL A 155 13.00 -7.82 4.06
C VAL A 155 13.17 -8.92 5.10
N ASN A 156 12.44 -10.01 4.97
CA ASN A 156 12.58 -11.19 5.83
C ASN A 156 13.74 -12.05 5.35
N GLU A 157 14.93 -11.80 5.89
CA GLU A 157 16.13 -12.57 5.58
C GLU A 157 16.30 -13.72 6.58
N ASN A 158 15.90 -14.92 6.20
CA ASN A 158 16.05 -16.11 7.02
C ASN A 158 15.44 -16.00 8.44
N GLY A 159 14.26 -15.39 8.53
CA GLY A 159 13.52 -15.23 9.79
C GLY A 159 13.88 -13.98 10.60
N PHE A 160 14.75 -13.11 10.08
CA PHE A 160 15.07 -11.81 10.67
C PHE A 160 14.72 -10.69 9.70
N SER A 161 14.34 -9.53 10.25
CA SER A 161 14.08 -8.36 9.43
C SER A 161 15.35 -7.57 9.13
N SER A 162 15.63 -7.35 7.86
CA SER A 162 16.61 -6.38 7.39
C SER A 162 15.92 -5.11 6.94
N LEU A 163 16.34 -3.96 7.45
CA LEU A 163 15.80 -2.66 7.12
C LEU A 163 16.59 -2.01 5.99
N TYR A 164 15.87 -1.42 5.03
CA TYR A 164 16.44 -0.69 3.91
C TYR A 164 15.83 0.71 3.82
N LEU A 165 16.63 1.68 3.38
CA LEU A 165 16.18 3.01 3.01
C LEU A 165 16.24 3.16 1.49
N LEU A 166 15.15 3.65 0.91
CA LEU A 166 14.95 3.83 -0.53
C LEU A 166 14.84 5.32 -0.87
N ASP A 167 15.57 5.76 -1.87
CA ASP A 167 15.35 7.04 -2.56
C ASP A 167 14.30 6.85 -3.67
N ILE A 168 13.18 7.55 -3.57
CA ILE A 168 12.04 7.39 -4.47
C ILE A 168 12.32 7.89 -5.89
N ASN A 169 13.20 8.89 -6.04
CA ASN A 169 13.48 9.46 -7.36
C ASN A 169 14.39 8.58 -8.21
N THR A 170 15.28 7.84 -7.56
CA THR A 170 16.30 7.02 -8.24
C THR A 170 16.05 5.52 -8.13
N TYR A 171 15.12 5.09 -7.26
CA TYR A 171 14.88 3.71 -6.84
C TYR A 171 16.12 3.00 -6.28
N LYS A 172 17.17 3.75 -5.89
CA LYS A 172 18.32 3.20 -5.21
C LYS A 172 18.01 3.02 -3.73
N TYR A 173 18.42 1.89 -3.18
CA TYR A 173 18.21 1.60 -1.78
C TYR A 173 19.53 1.14 -1.11
N LYS A 174 19.55 1.24 0.21
CA LYS A 174 20.69 0.91 1.05
C LYS A 174 20.22 0.19 2.31
N LYS A 175 20.83 -0.95 2.62
CA LYS A 175 20.62 -1.65 3.89
C LYS A 175 21.13 -0.78 5.05
N VAL A 176 20.33 -0.69 6.10
CA VAL A 176 20.70 -0.01 7.34
C VAL A 176 21.55 -0.96 8.18
N SER A 177 22.76 -0.53 8.50
CA SER A 177 23.67 -1.26 9.39
C SER A 177 23.38 -0.97 10.86
N ASN A 178 23.90 -1.83 11.74
CA ASN A 178 23.88 -1.64 13.20
C ASN A 178 22.46 -1.61 13.84
N ILE A 179 21.50 -2.33 13.25
CA ILE A 179 20.24 -2.63 13.92
C ILE A 179 20.40 -3.98 14.66
N PRO A 180 19.84 -4.14 15.86
CA PRO A 180 19.79 -5.44 16.53
C PRO A 180 19.15 -6.50 15.67
N ILE A 181 19.59 -7.74 15.77
CA ILE A 181 18.95 -8.89 15.12
C ILE A 181 17.59 -9.10 15.77
N GLY A 182 16.54 -9.20 14.94
CA GLY A 182 15.17 -9.38 15.41
C GLY A 182 14.14 -9.15 14.32
N LEU A 183 12.89 -9.08 14.71
CA LEU A 183 11.78 -8.76 13.82
C LEU A 183 11.44 -7.26 13.95
N VAL A 184 11.54 -6.55 12.86
CA VAL A 184 11.18 -5.12 12.77
C VAL A 184 9.68 -5.02 12.55
N GLY A 185 9.03 -4.21 13.37
CA GLY A 185 7.62 -3.88 13.23
C GLY A 185 7.40 -2.37 13.32
N GLY A 186 6.25 -1.91 12.80
CA GLY A 186 5.77 -0.56 12.99
C GLY A 186 6.69 0.55 12.47
N ILE A 187 7.29 0.37 11.29
CA ILE A 187 8.12 1.42 10.67
C ILE A 187 7.27 2.63 10.25
N ASN A 188 7.64 3.83 10.70
CA ASN A 188 6.95 5.08 10.36
C ASN A 188 7.92 6.27 10.31
N PHE A 189 7.75 7.13 9.33
CA PHE A 189 8.43 8.42 9.31
C PHE A 189 7.67 9.45 10.16
N ASN A 190 8.40 10.34 10.82
CA ASN A 190 7.79 11.50 11.45
C ASN A 190 7.25 12.49 10.39
N ASP A 191 6.42 13.45 10.82
CA ASP A 191 5.76 14.40 9.91
C ASP A 191 6.75 15.27 9.11
N GLN A 192 7.94 15.51 9.67
CA GLN A 192 9.00 16.24 8.97
C GLN A 192 9.81 15.37 7.99
N SER A 193 9.49 14.08 7.85
CA SER A 193 10.22 13.12 7.00
C SER A 193 11.73 12.97 7.31
N LYS A 194 12.15 13.36 8.52
CA LYS A 194 13.57 13.36 8.91
C LYS A 194 13.98 12.20 9.80
N MET A 195 13.02 11.64 10.55
CA MET A 195 13.27 10.54 11.47
C MET A 195 12.38 9.35 11.11
N LEU A 196 12.95 8.17 11.23
CA LEU A 196 12.24 6.90 11.11
C LEU A 196 12.14 6.27 12.51
N GLY A 197 10.92 6.07 12.97
CA GLY A 197 10.62 5.30 14.17
C GLY A 197 10.34 3.84 13.78
N LEU A 198 10.81 2.92 14.58
CA LEU A 198 10.55 1.49 14.42
C LEU A 198 10.55 0.78 15.78
N SER A 199 9.92 -0.38 15.85
CA SER A 199 10.07 -1.31 16.95
C SER A 199 10.85 -2.53 16.50
N ILE A 200 11.64 -3.13 17.41
CA ILE A 200 12.36 -4.37 17.13
C ILE A 200 12.06 -5.34 18.27
N ASN A 201 11.58 -6.52 17.90
CA ASN A 201 11.45 -7.63 18.83
C ASN A 201 12.70 -8.48 18.71
N THR A 202 13.54 -8.44 19.75
CA THR A 202 14.75 -9.25 19.89
C THR A 202 14.50 -10.36 20.90
N HIS A 203 15.12 -11.50 20.72
CA HIS A 203 15.13 -12.60 21.72
C HIS A 203 16.15 -12.37 22.80
#